data_acb69d24ae20fba38ac7ed2ead5400f1
#
_entry.id   acb69d24ae20fba38ac7ed2ead5400f1
#
_cell.length_a   1.000
_cell.length_b   1.000
_cell.length_c   1.000
_cell.angle_alpha   90.00
_cell.angle_beta   90.00
_cell.angle_gamma   90.00
#
_symmetry.space_group_name_H-M   'P 1'
#
loop_
_entity.id
_entity.type
_entity.pdbx_description
1 polymer ?
#
loop_
_entity_poly.entity_id
_entity_poly.type
_entity_poly.pdbx_seq_one_letter_code
_entity_poly.pdbx_strand_id
1 'polypeptide(L)'
;MSVITDNSNNKLVVAISSRALFNLEESHDLFEREGLLAYQQFQRDREDEPLEPGIAFPLVKKLLALNQHGNPNLPKVEVILLSRNSSDTGLRIFNSIELYGLEIVRAAFTNGTPPFPYIQPF
;
A
#
# COMPACT_ATOMS: atom_id res chain seq x y z
N MET A 1 -1.19 10.89 -0.75
CA MET A 1 0.04 10.45 -1.45
C MET A 1 1.14 11.45 -1.20
N SER A 2 2.30 10.98 -0.81
CA SER A 2 3.48 11.82 -0.59
C SER A 2 4.57 11.46 -1.57
N VAL A 3 5.30 12.46 -2.08
CA VAL A 3 6.37 12.25 -3.04
C VAL A 3 7.70 12.59 -2.38
N ILE A 4 8.64 11.66 -2.43
CA ILE A 4 9.98 11.81 -1.88
C ILE A 4 10.96 11.56 -3.02
N THR A 5 11.92 12.48 -3.20
CA THR A 5 12.93 12.35 -4.25
C THR A 5 14.25 11.86 -3.66
N ASP A 6 14.81 10.81 -4.23
CA ASP A 6 16.14 10.34 -3.90
C ASP A 6 17.13 10.93 -4.90
N ASN A 7 17.87 11.95 -4.47
CA ASN A 7 18.78 12.67 -5.35
C ASN A 7 20.02 11.86 -5.73
N SER A 8 20.41 10.86 -4.95
CA SER A 8 21.63 10.09 -5.22
C SER A 8 21.46 9.16 -6.42
N ASN A 9 20.25 8.71 -6.71
CA ASN A 9 19.95 7.77 -7.78
C ASN A 9 19.00 8.34 -8.84
N ASN A 10 18.63 9.60 -8.74
CA ASN A 10 17.60 10.22 -9.58
C ASN A 10 16.30 9.43 -9.60
N LYS A 11 16.02 8.71 -8.52
CA LYS A 11 14.84 7.88 -8.37
C LYS A 11 13.72 8.67 -7.69
N LEU A 12 12.53 8.59 -8.27
CA LEU A 12 11.33 9.16 -7.66
C LEU A 12 10.75 8.15 -6.67
N VAL A 13 10.64 8.52 -5.42
CA VAL A 13 10.02 7.69 -4.40
C VAL A 13 8.67 8.28 -4.04
N VAL A 14 7.61 7.48 -4.19
CA VAL A 14 6.24 7.87 -3.93
C VAL A 14 5.68 7.03 -2.79
N ALA A 15 5.29 7.69 -1.72
CA ALA A 15 4.63 7.04 -0.60
C ALA A 15 3.11 7.15 -0.77
N ILE A 16 2.41 6.03 -0.66
CA ILE A 16 0.97 5.97 -0.85
C ILE A 16 0.31 5.25 0.32
N SER A 17 -0.86 5.74 0.74
CA SER A 17 -1.62 5.07 1.79
C SER A 17 -2.37 3.85 1.23
N SER A 18 -2.60 2.86 2.07
CA SER A 18 -3.38 1.68 1.69
C SER A 18 -4.82 2.04 1.29
N ARG A 19 -5.40 3.07 1.92
CA ARG A 19 -6.76 3.52 1.61
C ARG A 19 -6.86 4.22 0.27
N ALA A 20 -5.77 4.80 -0.22
CA ALA A 20 -5.75 5.38 -1.56
C ALA A 20 -5.51 4.30 -2.63
N LEU A 21 -4.68 3.31 -2.32
CA LEU A 21 -4.38 2.22 -3.25
C LEU A 21 -5.56 1.26 -3.42
N PHE A 22 -6.24 0.91 -2.33
CA PHE A 22 -7.37 -0.01 -2.33
C PHE A 22 -8.59 0.60 -1.65
N ASN A 23 -9.77 0.14 -2.06
CA ASN A 23 -11.02 0.52 -1.41
C ASN A 23 -11.20 -0.33 -0.15
N LEU A 24 -11.08 0.31 1.02
CA LEU A 24 -11.23 -0.33 2.32
C LEU A 24 -12.51 0.10 3.04
N GLU A 25 -13.47 0.69 2.33
CA GLU A 25 -14.70 1.21 2.93
C GLU A 25 -15.52 0.15 3.65
N GLU A 26 -15.67 -1.03 3.05
CA GLU A 26 -16.41 -2.13 3.67
C GLU A 26 -15.79 -2.54 5.00
N SER A 27 -14.47 -2.69 5.03
CA SER A 27 -13.74 -3.05 6.24
C SER A 27 -13.84 -1.96 7.30
N HIS A 28 -13.74 -0.70 6.89
CA HIS A 28 -13.83 0.44 7.78
C HIS A 28 -15.23 0.55 8.39
N ASP A 29 -16.28 0.39 7.60
CA ASP A 29 -17.66 0.40 8.07
C ASP A 29 -17.92 -0.70 9.09
N LEU A 30 -17.34 -1.88 8.87
CA LEU A 30 -17.45 -2.99 9.81
C LEU A 30 -16.76 -2.66 11.13
N PHE A 31 -15.58 -2.05 11.08
CA PHE A 31 -14.85 -1.61 12.26
C PHE A 31 -15.68 -0.61 13.08
N GLU A 32 -16.31 0.36 12.42
CA GLU A 32 -17.14 1.37 13.07
C GLU A 32 -18.36 0.75 13.74
N ARG A 33 -18.96 -0.26 13.12
CA ARG A 33 -20.18 -0.90 13.63
C ARG A 33 -19.92 -1.96 14.71
N GLU A 34 -18.88 -2.77 14.53
CA GLU A 34 -18.71 -4.00 15.31
C GLU A 34 -17.38 -4.07 16.08
N GLY A 35 -16.48 -3.13 15.85
CA GLY A 35 -15.24 -3.01 16.62
C GLY A 35 -14.05 -3.80 16.05
N LEU A 36 -12.96 -3.78 16.81
CA LEU A 36 -11.65 -4.27 16.35
C LEU A 36 -11.62 -5.78 16.14
N LEU A 37 -12.18 -6.57 17.04
CA LEU A 37 -12.11 -8.03 16.93
C LEU A 37 -12.87 -8.54 15.71
N ALA A 38 -14.05 -8.00 15.45
CA ALA A 38 -14.84 -8.35 14.28
C ALA A 38 -14.12 -7.93 13.00
N TYR A 39 -13.48 -6.77 13.00
CA TYR A 39 -12.68 -6.27 11.89
C TYR A 39 -11.50 -7.20 11.58
N GLN A 40 -10.77 -7.61 12.61
CA GLN A 40 -9.62 -8.51 12.43
C GLN A 40 -10.06 -9.87 11.89
N GLN A 41 -11.15 -10.42 12.40
CA GLN A 41 -11.68 -11.69 11.92
C GLN A 41 -12.15 -11.57 10.46
N PHE A 42 -12.82 -10.48 10.11
CA PHE A 42 -13.24 -10.20 8.74
C PHE A 42 -12.05 -10.22 7.78
N GLN A 43 -10.93 -9.58 8.14
CA GLN A 43 -9.76 -9.54 7.30
C GLN A 43 -9.09 -10.91 7.16
N ARG A 44 -9.03 -11.70 8.26
CA ARG A 44 -8.47 -13.04 8.20
C ARG A 44 -9.29 -13.98 7.33
N ASP A 45 -10.61 -13.91 7.45
CA ASP A 45 -11.51 -14.76 6.67
C ASP A 45 -11.43 -14.46 5.18
N ARG A 46 -10.99 -13.26 4.82
CA ARG A 46 -10.91 -12.77 3.43
C ARG A 46 -9.49 -12.46 2.98
N GLU A 47 -8.49 -13.01 3.66
CA GLU A 47 -7.09 -12.67 3.33
C GLU A 47 -6.70 -12.98 1.89
N ASP A 48 -7.34 -13.99 1.28
CA ASP A 48 -7.10 -14.40 -0.11
C ASP A 48 -8.06 -13.73 -1.11
N GLU A 49 -9.04 -12.98 -0.63
CA GLU A 49 -9.91 -12.19 -1.49
C GLU A 49 -9.24 -10.86 -1.82
N PRO A 50 -9.03 -10.55 -3.12
CA PRO A 50 -8.40 -9.28 -3.48
C PRO A 50 -9.27 -8.09 -3.08
N LEU A 51 -8.61 -7.05 -2.62
CA LEU A 51 -9.27 -5.77 -2.34
C LEU A 51 -9.62 -5.08 -3.67
N GLU A 52 -10.73 -4.36 -3.67
CA GLU A 52 -11.08 -3.54 -4.83
C GLU A 52 -10.08 -2.40 -5.01
N PRO A 53 -9.72 -2.05 -6.25
CA PRO A 53 -8.86 -0.90 -6.50
C PRO A 53 -9.43 0.40 -5.91
N GLY A 54 -8.55 1.19 -5.30
CA GLY A 54 -8.90 2.50 -4.77
C GLY A 54 -8.66 3.60 -5.78
N ILE A 55 -8.86 4.84 -5.34
CA ILE A 55 -8.79 6.02 -6.21
C ILE A 55 -7.40 6.22 -6.84
N ALA A 56 -6.34 5.86 -6.13
CA ALA A 56 -4.98 6.03 -6.61
C ALA A 56 -4.42 4.81 -7.35
N PHE A 57 -5.17 3.70 -7.43
CA PHE A 57 -4.70 2.47 -8.07
C PHE A 57 -4.26 2.70 -9.52
N PRO A 58 -5.05 3.36 -10.37
CA PRO A 58 -4.62 3.59 -11.76
C PRO A 58 -3.35 4.42 -11.87
N LEU A 59 -3.17 5.42 -11.01
CA LEU A 59 -1.96 6.23 -10.99
C LEU A 59 -0.74 5.40 -10.61
N VAL A 60 -0.85 4.60 -9.55
CA VAL A 60 0.25 3.74 -9.09
C VAL A 60 0.64 2.76 -10.19
N LYS A 61 -0.34 2.16 -10.85
CA LYS A 61 -0.08 1.24 -11.96
C LYS A 61 0.70 1.91 -13.09
N LYS A 62 0.33 3.14 -13.44
CA LYS A 62 1.03 3.92 -14.46
C LYS A 62 2.45 4.29 -14.03
N LEU A 63 2.63 4.70 -12.78
CA LEU A 63 3.96 5.04 -12.25
C LEU A 63 4.89 3.83 -12.29
N LEU A 64 4.43 2.68 -11.87
CA LEU A 64 5.23 1.45 -11.89
C LEU A 64 5.54 0.99 -13.31
N ALA A 65 4.67 1.26 -14.27
CA ALA A 65 4.90 0.93 -15.67
C ALA A 65 6.10 1.68 -16.27
N LEU A 66 6.47 2.83 -15.72
CA LEU A 66 7.66 3.57 -16.18
C LEU A 66 8.95 2.78 -15.99
N ASN A 67 8.99 1.83 -15.05
CA ASN A 67 10.15 1.01 -14.79
C ASN A 67 10.39 -0.07 -15.85
N GLN A 68 9.39 -0.37 -16.67
CA GLN A 68 9.47 -1.42 -17.69
C GLN A 68 10.39 -1.05 -18.84
N HIS A 69 10.67 0.25 -19.03
CA HIS A 69 11.47 0.77 -20.14
C HIS A 69 12.89 1.13 -19.76
N GLY A 70 13.35 0.76 -18.56
CA GLY A 70 14.66 1.08 -18.07
C GLY A 70 15.44 -0.16 -17.60
N ASN A 71 16.58 0.09 -16.97
CA ASN A 71 17.37 -0.96 -16.35
C ASN A 71 16.62 -1.50 -15.13
N PRO A 72 16.29 -2.80 -15.06
CA PRO A 72 15.56 -3.37 -13.93
C PRO A 72 16.31 -3.25 -12.60
N ASN A 73 17.63 -3.08 -12.62
CA ASN A 73 18.43 -2.87 -11.41
C ASN A 73 18.44 -1.41 -10.94
N LEU A 74 17.93 -0.48 -11.77
CA LEU A 74 17.88 0.95 -11.48
C LEU A 74 16.47 1.48 -11.79
N PRO A 75 15.48 1.13 -10.96
CA PRO A 75 14.11 1.60 -11.19
C PRO A 75 14.02 3.13 -11.08
N LYS A 76 13.26 3.74 -11.99
CA LYS A 76 13.04 5.20 -12.00
C LYS A 76 12.05 5.64 -10.94
N VAL A 77 11.13 4.77 -10.60
CA VAL A 77 10.06 5.02 -9.64
C VAL A 77 10.01 3.89 -8.63
N GLU A 78 9.93 4.25 -7.38
CA GLU A 78 9.66 3.30 -6.29
C GLU A 78 8.40 3.75 -5.58
N VAL A 79 7.44 2.83 -5.41
CA VAL A 79 6.22 3.09 -4.65
C VAL A 79 6.35 2.39 -3.30
N ILE A 80 6.13 3.13 -2.23
CA ILE A 80 6.16 2.65 -0.86
C ILE A 80 4.75 2.71 -0.31
N LEU A 81 4.30 1.61 0.29
CA LEU A 81 3.00 1.56 0.94
C LEU A 81 3.15 1.94 2.41
N LEU A 82 2.37 2.91 2.86
CA LEU A 82 2.28 3.30 4.26
C LEU A 82 0.86 3.05 4.73
N SER A 83 0.70 2.27 5.79
CA SER A 83 -0.61 1.89 6.28
C SER A 83 -0.69 2.00 7.79
N ARG A 84 -1.81 2.51 8.29
CA ARG A 84 -2.12 2.53 9.72
C ARG A 84 -2.80 1.24 10.17
N ASN A 85 -3.06 0.33 9.27
CA ASN A 85 -3.76 -0.91 9.57
C ASN A 85 -2.89 -1.88 10.38
N SER A 86 -3.55 -2.85 10.99
CA SER A 86 -2.88 -3.95 11.68
C SER A 86 -2.30 -4.96 10.69
N SER A 87 -1.51 -5.91 11.20
CA SER A 87 -0.93 -6.98 10.40
C SER A 87 -1.98 -7.87 9.74
N ASP A 88 -3.16 -8.04 10.34
CA ASP A 88 -4.23 -8.84 9.73
C ASP A 88 -4.72 -8.23 8.42
N THR A 89 -4.93 -6.91 8.43
CA THR A 89 -5.27 -6.17 7.21
C THR A 89 -4.07 -6.13 6.27
N GLY A 90 -2.87 -6.04 6.83
CA GLY A 90 -1.63 -6.01 6.07
C GLY A 90 -1.46 -7.22 5.17
N LEU A 91 -1.77 -8.41 5.67
CA LEU A 91 -1.68 -9.65 4.88
C LEU A 91 -2.61 -9.60 3.67
N ARG A 92 -3.85 -9.17 3.87
CA ARG A 92 -4.80 -9.03 2.76
C ARG A 92 -4.33 -8.00 1.73
N ILE A 93 -3.75 -6.89 2.19
CA ILE A 93 -3.18 -5.87 1.32
C ILE A 93 -2.02 -6.43 0.51
N PHE A 94 -1.09 -7.16 1.13
CA PHE A 94 0.03 -7.78 0.44
C PHE A 94 -0.43 -8.81 -0.59
N ASN A 95 -1.40 -9.64 -0.25
CA ASN A 95 -1.94 -10.61 -1.18
C ASN A 95 -2.60 -9.94 -2.38
N SER A 96 -3.26 -8.80 -2.15
CA SER A 96 -3.87 -8.01 -3.23
C SER A 96 -2.81 -7.37 -4.14
N ILE A 97 -1.74 -6.83 -3.56
CA ILE A 97 -0.61 -6.27 -4.31
C ILE A 97 -0.01 -7.33 -5.23
N GLU A 98 0.21 -8.53 -4.71
CA GLU A 98 0.76 -9.65 -5.48
C GLU A 98 -0.18 -10.10 -6.59
N LEU A 99 -1.47 -10.23 -6.27
CA LEU A 99 -2.47 -10.66 -7.23
C LEU A 99 -2.62 -9.69 -8.40
N TYR A 100 -2.56 -8.38 -8.13
CA TYR A 100 -2.64 -7.36 -9.17
C TYR A 100 -1.30 -7.15 -9.90
N GLY A 101 -0.24 -7.83 -9.47
CA GLY A 101 1.06 -7.72 -10.11
C GLY A 101 1.76 -6.37 -9.92
N LEU A 102 1.47 -5.69 -8.82
CA LEU A 102 2.13 -4.42 -8.50
C LEU A 102 3.50 -4.66 -7.89
N GLU A 103 4.53 -3.99 -8.40
CA GLU A 103 5.89 -4.13 -7.91
C GLU A 103 6.16 -3.15 -6.76
N ILE A 104 5.45 -3.33 -5.65
CA ILE A 104 5.62 -2.57 -4.42
C ILE A 104 6.39 -3.46 -3.46
N VAL A 105 7.65 -3.11 -3.18
CA VAL A 105 8.56 -3.96 -2.41
C VAL A 105 8.75 -3.51 -0.98
N ARG A 106 8.28 -2.30 -0.63
CA ARG A 106 8.39 -1.78 0.73
C ARG A 106 7.02 -1.36 1.24
N ALA A 107 6.76 -1.73 2.49
CA ALA A 107 5.54 -1.33 3.17
C ALA A 107 5.80 -1.17 4.66
N ALA A 108 5.09 -0.25 5.30
CA ALA A 108 5.11 -0.07 6.74
C ALA A 108 3.68 -0.06 7.26
N PHE A 109 3.41 -0.89 8.26
CA PHE A 109 2.12 -0.96 8.94
C PHE A 109 2.31 -0.46 10.36
N THR A 110 1.64 0.63 10.71
CA THR A 110 1.90 1.35 11.94
C THR A 110 0.93 1.03 13.08
N ASN A 111 -0.08 0.21 12.80
CA ASN A 111 -1.09 -0.22 13.78
C ASN A 111 -1.74 0.97 14.51
N GLY A 112 -2.18 1.97 13.73
CA GLY A 112 -2.83 3.17 14.23
C GLY A 112 -1.92 4.35 14.49
N THR A 113 -0.61 4.14 14.53
CA THR A 113 0.36 5.22 14.69
C THR A 113 0.52 5.99 13.39
N PRO A 114 0.68 7.33 13.43
CA PRO A 114 0.93 8.08 12.21
C PRO A 114 2.18 7.57 11.47
N PRO A 115 2.13 7.44 10.12
CA PRO A 115 3.26 6.89 9.36
C PRO A 115 4.42 7.86 9.15
N PHE A 116 4.30 9.09 9.62
CA PHE A 116 5.27 10.15 9.37
C PHE A 116 6.72 9.75 9.71
N PRO A 117 7.01 9.07 10.84
CA PRO A 117 8.38 8.65 11.15
C PRO A 117 8.99 7.68 10.14
N TYR A 118 8.19 7.02 9.33
CA TYR A 118 8.64 6.02 8.37
C TYR A 118 8.97 6.61 6.99
N ILE A 119 8.70 7.88 6.78
CA ILE A 119 8.94 8.54 5.49
C ILE A 119 10.44 8.85 5.30
N GLN A 120 11.11 9.28 6.36
CA GLN A 120 12.52 9.72 6.30
C GLN A 120 13.49 8.60 5.88
N PRO A 121 13.37 7.35 6.37
CA PRO A 121 14.30 6.28 6.00
C PRO A 121 14.22 5.84 4.54
N PHE A 122 13.16 6.17 3.85
CA PHE A 122 12.98 5.81 2.46
C PHE A 122 13.55 6.85 1.52
#